data_acf6dbbc32785967e2e75b7467358747
#
_entry.id   acf6dbbc32785967e2e75b7467358747
#
_cell.length_a   1.000
_cell.length_b   1.000
_cell.length_c   1.000
_cell.angle_alpha   90.00
_cell.angle_beta   90.00
_cell.angle_gamma   90.00
#
_symmetry.space_group_name_H-M   'P 1'
#
loop_
_entity.id
_entity.type
_entity.pdbx_description
1 polymer ?
#
loop_
_entity_poly.entity_id
_entity_poly.type
_entity_poly.pdbx_seq_one_letter_code
_entity_poly.pdbx_strand_id
1 'polypeptide(L)'
;MKTLVINLSHRRDRLDKFKQNNADFISYDVLKAVDGYKVEYADLRKMGFDTDHDWIDPILNTPLTKGEIGCFLSHWKAWKQCIKLNEPVLVLEDDAIITENFSYDELYKLRRQGYNFVYLGWKEMEESVPIDEKFVKPVYPYWGCLLYTSPSPRD
;
A
#
# COMPACT_ATOMS: atom_id res chain seq x y z
N MET A 1 7.85 0.65 14.36
CA MET A 1 6.98 0.46 13.17
C MET A 1 7.61 -0.63 12.32
N LYS A 2 6.86 -1.63 11.94
CA LYS A 2 7.30 -2.70 11.05
C LYS A 2 7.21 -2.23 9.60
N THR A 3 8.20 -2.60 8.78
CA THR A 3 8.16 -2.35 7.33
C THR A 3 7.97 -3.67 6.58
N LEU A 4 7.03 -3.68 5.65
CA LEU A 4 6.74 -4.81 4.77
C LEU A 4 6.98 -4.39 3.32
N VAL A 5 7.74 -5.18 2.58
CA VAL A 5 7.95 -5.00 1.15
C VAL A 5 7.17 -6.08 0.40
N ILE A 6 6.19 -5.65 -0.38
CA ILE A 6 5.38 -6.53 -1.21
C ILE A 6 6.20 -6.95 -2.43
N ASN A 7 6.43 -8.25 -2.60
CA ASN A 7 7.14 -8.79 -3.75
C ASN A 7 6.57 -10.13 -4.20
N LEU A 8 6.43 -10.31 -5.51
CA LEU A 8 6.10 -11.60 -6.13
C LEU A 8 7.29 -12.54 -6.04
N SER A 9 7.11 -13.74 -5.52
CA SER A 9 8.21 -14.68 -5.21
C SER A 9 9.08 -15.06 -6.42
N HIS A 10 8.55 -14.93 -7.64
CA HIS A 10 9.28 -15.19 -8.88
C HIS A 10 10.00 -13.93 -9.43
N ARG A 11 9.76 -12.74 -8.82
CA ARG A 11 10.39 -11.48 -9.20
C ARG A 11 11.51 -11.10 -8.23
N ARG A 12 12.48 -12.02 -8.08
CA ARG A 12 13.69 -11.78 -7.26
C ARG A 12 14.52 -10.61 -7.78
N ASP A 13 14.54 -10.43 -9.11
CA ASP A 13 15.18 -9.31 -9.77
C ASP A 13 14.75 -7.95 -9.20
N ARG A 14 13.44 -7.77 -8.98
CA ARG A 14 12.90 -6.53 -8.40
C ARG A 14 13.26 -6.39 -6.93
N LEU A 15 13.18 -7.47 -6.15
CA LEU A 15 13.59 -7.44 -4.74
C LEU A 15 15.07 -7.11 -4.55
N ASP A 16 15.93 -7.66 -5.41
CA ASP A 16 17.37 -7.38 -5.38
C ASP A 16 17.63 -5.91 -5.72
N LYS A 17 16.92 -5.35 -6.71
CA LYS A 17 17.00 -3.93 -7.04
C LYS A 17 16.48 -3.04 -5.90
N PHE A 18 15.35 -3.42 -5.27
CA PHE A 18 14.84 -2.74 -4.10
C PHE A 18 15.88 -2.70 -2.98
N LYS A 19 16.53 -3.83 -2.69
CA LYS A 19 17.59 -3.94 -1.70
C LYS A 19 18.78 -3.02 -2.03
N GLN A 20 19.24 -3.01 -3.27
CA GLN A 20 20.33 -2.14 -3.71
C GLN A 20 20.02 -0.66 -3.51
N ASN A 21 18.78 -0.26 -3.78
CA ASN A 21 18.38 1.14 -3.69
C ASN A 21 18.11 1.61 -2.26
N ASN A 22 17.75 0.69 -1.33
CA ASN A 22 17.19 1.07 -0.03
C ASN A 22 17.93 0.46 1.17
N ALA A 23 19.03 -0.29 0.97
CA ALA A 23 19.69 -1.08 2.02
C ALA A 23 20.14 -0.24 3.23
N ASP A 24 20.54 1.00 2.99
CA ASP A 24 21.06 1.89 4.03
C ASP A 24 19.98 2.66 4.79
N PHE A 25 18.72 2.59 4.32
CA PHE A 25 17.64 3.42 4.85
C PHE A 25 16.70 2.67 5.79
N ILE A 26 16.39 1.40 5.51
CA ILE A 26 15.36 0.67 6.25
C ILE A 26 15.68 -0.83 6.43
N SER A 27 15.20 -1.36 7.55
CA SER A 27 15.06 -2.81 7.78
C SER A 27 13.62 -3.21 7.44
N TYR A 28 13.43 -4.32 6.72
CA TYR A 28 12.12 -4.76 6.25
C TYR A 28 11.98 -6.28 6.22
N ASP A 29 10.73 -6.73 6.26
CA ASP A 29 10.35 -8.10 5.96
C ASP A 29 9.67 -8.16 4.58
N VAL A 30 9.90 -9.25 3.86
CA VAL A 30 9.24 -9.48 2.58
C VAL A 30 7.86 -10.07 2.80
N LEU A 31 6.83 -9.37 2.34
CA LEU A 31 5.48 -9.87 2.23
C LEU A 31 5.29 -10.50 0.84
N LYS A 32 5.09 -11.81 0.81
CA LYS A 32 4.80 -12.52 -0.44
C LYS A 32 3.50 -11.97 -1.07
N ALA A 33 3.65 -11.32 -2.22
CA ALA A 33 2.56 -10.77 -2.99
C ALA A 33 1.61 -11.86 -3.50
N VAL A 34 0.39 -11.48 -3.78
CA VAL A 34 -0.59 -12.31 -4.46
C VAL A 34 -0.39 -12.16 -5.97
N ASP A 35 -0.19 -13.28 -6.65
CA ASP A 35 -0.16 -13.33 -8.10
C ASP A 35 -1.60 -13.34 -8.63
N GLY A 36 -2.07 -12.21 -9.10
CA GLY A 36 -3.45 -12.05 -9.55
C GLY A 36 -3.82 -12.97 -10.72
N TYR A 37 -2.84 -13.38 -11.53
CA TYR A 37 -3.08 -14.35 -12.60
C TYR A 37 -3.41 -15.76 -12.10
N LYS A 38 -3.12 -16.05 -10.84
CA LYS A 38 -3.43 -17.32 -10.16
C LYS A 38 -4.68 -17.23 -9.28
N VAL A 39 -5.34 -16.10 -9.26
CA VAL A 39 -6.55 -15.87 -8.46
C VAL A 39 -7.78 -16.20 -9.31
N GLU A 40 -8.62 -17.08 -8.81
CA GLU A 40 -9.93 -17.37 -9.39
C GLU A 40 -11.01 -16.51 -8.73
N TYR A 41 -11.99 -16.05 -9.50
CA TYR A 41 -13.10 -15.25 -8.99
C TYR A 41 -13.90 -15.97 -7.89
N ALA A 42 -14.00 -17.30 -7.98
CA ALA A 42 -14.64 -18.11 -6.93
C ALA A 42 -13.93 -18.00 -5.57
N ASP A 43 -12.59 -17.81 -5.57
CA ASP A 43 -11.81 -17.64 -4.36
C ASP A 43 -11.98 -16.25 -3.76
N LEU A 44 -12.11 -15.22 -4.59
CA LEU A 44 -12.43 -13.86 -4.14
C LEU A 44 -13.78 -13.84 -3.39
N ARG A 45 -14.80 -14.48 -3.93
CA ARG A 45 -16.12 -14.59 -3.29
C ARG A 45 -16.06 -15.33 -1.95
N LYS A 46 -15.30 -16.44 -1.85
CA LYS A 46 -15.06 -17.14 -0.56
C LYS A 46 -14.37 -16.25 0.47
N MET A 47 -13.55 -15.29 0.03
CA MET A 47 -12.88 -14.31 0.89
C MET A 47 -13.79 -13.13 1.27
N GLY A 48 -15.03 -13.09 0.77
CA GLY A 48 -15.99 -12.01 1.01
C GLY A 48 -15.83 -10.82 0.07
N PHE A 49 -15.05 -10.96 -1.00
CA PHE A 49 -14.98 -9.94 -2.05
C PHE A 49 -15.98 -10.28 -3.15
N ASP A 50 -17.02 -9.46 -3.25
CA ASP A 50 -17.89 -9.47 -4.40
C ASP A 50 -17.22 -8.65 -5.50
N THR A 51 -16.83 -9.31 -6.57
CA THR A 51 -16.30 -8.63 -7.74
C THR A 51 -17.46 -8.37 -8.68
N ASP A 52 -17.85 -7.13 -8.79
CA ASP A 52 -18.74 -6.71 -9.87
C ASP A 52 -17.99 -6.91 -11.19
N HIS A 53 -18.40 -7.92 -11.94
CA HIS A 53 -17.81 -8.25 -13.23
C HIS A 53 -18.04 -7.15 -14.28
N ASP A 54 -19.05 -6.32 -14.05
CA ASP A 54 -19.44 -5.23 -14.94
C ASP A 54 -18.80 -3.89 -14.51
N TRP A 55 -18.02 -3.91 -13.40
CA TRP A 55 -17.32 -2.70 -12.98
C TRP A 55 -16.24 -2.31 -14.00
N ILE A 56 -16.33 -1.08 -14.44
CA ILE A 56 -15.39 -0.45 -15.37
C ILE A 56 -14.71 0.71 -14.66
N ASP A 57 -13.38 0.77 -14.74
CA ASP A 57 -12.61 1.90 -14.25
C ASP A 57 -13.09 3.19 -14.94
N PRO A 58 -13.58 4.18 -14.19
CA PRO A 58 -14.17 5.38 -14.78
C PRO A 58 -13.15 6.28 -15.49
N ILE A 59 -11.85 6.10 -15.21
CA ILE A 59 -10.76 6.88 -15.80
C ILE A 59 -10.21 6.17 -17.04
N LEU A 60 -9.90 4.90 -16.91
CA LEU A 60 -9.28 4.10 -17.97
C LEU A 60 -10.30 3.45 -18.91
N ASN A 61 -11.57 3.45 -18.52
CA ASN A 61 -12.67 2.78 -19.24
C ASN A 61 -12.35 1.29 -19.55
N THR A 62 -11.74 0.61 -18.60
CA THR A 62 -11.34 -0.81 -18.69
C THR A 62 -11.82 -1.59 -17.48
N PRO A 63 -12.11 -2.89 -17.60
CA PRO A 63 -12.39 -3.73 -16.44
C PRO A 63 -11.14 -3.92 -15.58
N LEU A 64 -11.34 -4.29 -14.30
CA LEU A 64 -10.24 -4.63 -13.39
C LEU A 64 -9.34 -5.72 -13.98
N THR A 65 -8.06 -5.43 -14.05
CA THR A 65 -7.06 -6.39 -14.52
C THR A 65 -6.70 -7.38 -13.42
N LYS A 66 -6.19 -8.54 -13.80
CA LYS A 66 -5.62 -9.51 -12.87
C LYS A 66 -4.47 -8.94 -12.04
N GLY A 67 -3.68 -8.00 -12.61
CA GLY A 67 -2.61 -7.29 -11.91
C GLY A 67 -3.15 -6.44 -10.77
N GLU A 68 -4.20 -5.66 -11.01
CA GLU A 68 -4.85 -4.81 -10.00
C GLU A 68 -5.46 -5.63 -8.88
N ILE A 69 -6.12 -6.76 -9.21
CA ILE A 69 -6.64 -7.71 -8.21
C ILE A 69 -5.49 -8.24 -7.35
N GLY A 70 -4.37 -8.62 -7.94
CA GLY A 70 -3.18 -9.09 -7.22
C GLY A 70 -2.58 -8.02 -6.30
N CYS A 71 -2.49 -6.78 -6.78
CA CYS A 71 -2.04 -5.61 -6.01
C CYS A 71 -2.95 -5.39 -4.79
N PHE A 72 -4.26 -5.26 -5.01
CA PHE A 72 -5.24 -5.09 -3.94
C PHE A 72 -5.14 -6.18 -2.86
N LEU A 73 -5.14 -7.45 -3.26
CA LEU A 73 -5.05 -8.57 -2.33
C LEU A 73 -3.73 -8.59 -1.55
N SER A 74 -2.64 -8.12 -2.16
CA SER A 74 -1.35 -8.02 -1.50
C SER A 74 -1.37 -6.94 -0.41
N HIS A 75 -1.93 -5.77 -0.70
CA HIS A 75 -2.15 -4.71 0.28
C HIS A 75 -3.13 -5.14 1.39
N TRP A 76 -4.23 -5.81 1.03
CA TRP A 76 -5.16 -6.37 2.01
C TRP A 76 -4.46 -7.36 2.98
N LYS A 77 -3.54 -8.21 2.50
CA LYS A 77 -2.71 -9.05 3.38
C LYS A 77 -1.86 -8.22 4.33
N ALA A 78 -1.27 -7.11 3.86
CA ALA A 78 -0.48 -6.20 4.69
C ALA A 78 -1.36 -5.55 5.77
N TRP A 79 -2.57 -5.11 5.44
CA TRP A 79 -3.53 -4.56 6.41
C TRP A 79 -3.95 -5.60 7.46
N LYS A 80 -4.18 -6.85 7.07
CA LYS A 80 -4.43 -7.94 8.03
C LYS A 80 -3.26 -8.17 8.97
N GLN A 81 -2.02 -8.03 8.50
CA GLN A 81 -0.85 -8.10 9.37
C GLN A 81 -0.78 -6.91 10.33
N CYS A 82 -1.06 -5.69 9.86
CA CYS A 82 -1.16 -4.51 10.70
C CYS A 82 -2.15 -4.71 11.87
N ILE A 83 -3.35 -5.21 11.57
CA ILE A 83 -4.37 -5.52 12.58
C ILE A 83 -3.86 -6.58 13.56
N LYS A 84 -3.26 -7.68 13.06
CA LYS A 84 -2.74 -8.77 13.90
C LYS A 84 -1.61 -8.31 14.83
N LEU A 85 -0.74 -7.44 14.35
CA LEU A 85 0.39 -6.89 15.12
C LEU A 85 -0.06 -5.83 16.12
N ASN A 86 -1.24 -5.25 15.90
CA ASN A 86 -1.76 -4.08 16.64
C ASN A 86 -0.76 -2.91 16.69
N GLU A 87 0.00 -2.74 15.62
CA GLU A 87 0.98 -1.66 15.47
C GLU A 87 0.95 -1.08 14.04
N PRO A 88 1.41 0.16 13.84
CA PRO A 88 1.55 0.73 12.51
C PRO A 88 2.52 -0.06 11.65
N VAL A 89 2.20 -0.20 10.37
CA VAL A 89 3.02 -0.89 9.38
C VAL A 89 3.29 0.06 8.21
N LEU A 90 4.54 0.17 7.82
CA LEU A 90 4.94 0.77 6.55
C LEU A 90 4.86 -0.31 5.47
N VAL A 91 4.10 -0.06 4.41
CA VAL A 91 3.94 -0.99 3.28
C VAL A 91 4.55 -0.35 2.05
N LEU A 92 5.49 -1.05 1.44
CA LEU A 92 6.20 -0.61 0.23
C LEU A 92 6.05 -1.68 -0.86
N GLU A 93 6.05 -1.26 -2.10
CA GLU A 93 6.21 -2.16 -3.25
C GLU A 93 7.69 -2.33 -3.59
N ASP A 94 8.02 -3.37 -4.33
CA ASP A 94 9.40 -3.75 -4.66
C ASP A 94 10.07 -2.84 -5.71
N ASP A 95 9.40 -1.78 -6.16
CA ASP A 95 9.93 -0.70 -6.98
C ASP A 95 10.03 0.65 -6.24
N ALA A 96 9.66 0.70 -4.97
CA ALA A 96 9.78 1.90 -4.17
C ALA A 96 11.25 2.32 -3.99
N ILE A 97 11.48 3.62 -4.05
CA ILE A 97 12.78 4.25 -3.74
C ILE A 97 12.56 5.17 -2.54
N ILE A 98 13.29 4.89 -1.46
CA ILE A 98 13.27 5.69 -0.25
C ILE A 98 14.33 6.78 -0.39
N THR A 99 13.95 8.01 -0.15
CA THR A 99 14.85 9.15 -0.19
C THR A 99 15.34 9.51 1.21
N GLU A 100 16.42 10.27 1.29
CA GLU A 100 16.99 10.80 2.54
C GLU A 100 16.00 11.63 3.36
N ASN A 101 14.94 12.14 2.73
CA ASN A 101 13.90 12.93 3.40
C ASN A 101 12.85 12.05 4.13
N PHE A 102 12.93 10.73 3.99
CA PHE A 102 12.00 9.84 4.69
C PHE A 102 12.28 9.79 6.19
N SER A 103 11.23 9.93 7.01
CA SER A 103 11.34 9.88 8.46
C SER A 103 10.17 9.13 9.10
N TYR A 104 10.49 8.13 9.91
CA TYR A 104 9.50 7.45 10.75
C TYR A 104 8.86 8.40 11.79
N ASP A 105 9.60 9.39 12.28
CA ASP A 105 9.09 10.33 13.29
C ASP A 105 7.95 11.17 12.72
N GLU A 106 8.01 11.55 11.45
CA GLU A 106 6.92 12.26 10.78
C GLU A 106 5.65 11.40 10.70
N LEU A 107 5.77 10.11 10.38
CA LEU A 107 4.65 9.19 10.36
C LEU A 107 4.04 9.01 11.77
N TYR A 108 4.87 8.92 12.81
CA TYR A 108 4.38 8.88 14.18
C TYR A 108 3.70 10.20 14.60
N LYS A 109 4.17 11.36 14.12
CA LYS A 109 3.52 12.64 14.33
C LYS A 109 2.12 12.65 13.74
N LEU A 110 1.97 12.23 12.48
CA LEU A 110 0.67 12.14 11.81
C LEU A 110 -0.29 11.19 12.55
N ARG A 111 0.20 10.04 13.03
CA ARG A 111 -0.60 9.12 13.83
C ARG A 111 -1.14 9.78 15.10
N ARG A 112 -0.30 10.54 15.83
CA ARG A 112 -0.73 11.30 17.04
C ARG A 112 -1.78 12.36 16.73
N GLN A 113 -1.83 12.84 15.49
CA GLN A 113 -2.86 13.74 14.98
C GLN A 113 -4.13 13.02 14.50
N GLY A 114 -4.19 11.68 14.62
CA GLY A 114 -5.36 10.88 14.24
C GLY A 114 -5.35 10.33 12.80
N TYR A 115 -4.27 10.55 12.04
CA TYR A 115 -4.16 9.98 10.70
C TYR A 115 -3.74 8.52 10.78
N ASN A 116 -4.65 7.61 10.41
CA ASN A 116 -4.43 6.17 10.48
C ASN A 116 -4.03 5.56 9.13
N PHE A 117 -4.09 6.33 8.07
CA PHE A 117 -3.78 5.92 6.72
C PHE A 117 -3.10 7.08 5.96
N VAL A 118 -1.90 6.83 5.44
CA VAL A 118 -1.09 7.86 4.77
C VAL A 118 -0.49 7.27 3.50
N TYR A 119 -0.74 7.90 2.37
CA TYR A 119 0.00 7.63 1.14
C TYR A 119 1.34 8.34 1.16
N LEU A 120 2.42 7.65 0.80
CA LEU A 120 3.79 8.17 0.80
C LEU A 120 4.30 8.49 -0.61
N GLY A 121 3.74 7.84 -1.62
CA GLY A 121 4.00 8.16 -3.03
C GLY A 121 2.75 8.74 -3.66
N TRP A 122 2.87 9.84 -4.39
CA TRP A 122 1.75 10.51 -5.02
C TRP A 122 2.13 11.09 -6.38
N LYS A 123 1.13 11.18 -7.25
CA LYS A 123 1.15 12.04 -8.42
C LYS A 123 0.41 13.32 -8.08
N GLU A 124 0.59 14.36 -8.87
CA GLU A 124 -0.14 15.62 -8.71
C GLU A 124 -1.63 15.39 -8.50
N MET A 125 -2.18 15.99 -7.45
CA MET A 125 -3.60 15.90 -7.09
C MET A 125 -4.31 17.15 -7.56
N GLU A 126 -5.47 17.00 -8.19
CA GLU A 126 -6.27 18.13 -8.67
C GLU A 126 -6.76 19.01 -7.53
N GLU A 127 -7.19 18.40 -6.40
CA GLU A 127 -7.63 19.12 -5.21
C GLU A 127 -7.15 18.46 -3.93
N SER A 128 -6.58 19.27 -3.04
CA SER A 128 -6.12 18.83 -1.72
C SER A 128 -6.21 19.95 -0.69
N VAL A 129 -6.34 19.56 0.58
CA VAL A 129 -6.31 20.48 1.72
C VAL A 129 -4.97 20.30 2.45
N PRO A 130 -4.14 21.35 2.60
CA PRO A 130 -2.90 21.27 3.34
C PRO A 130 -3.15 20.84 4.81
N ILE A 131 -2.32 19.92 5.30
CA ILE A 131 -2.24 19.54 6.71
C ILE A 131 -1.07 20.28 7.35
N ASP A 132 0.08 20.24 6.69
CA ASP A 132 1.28 21.01 7.05
C ASP A 132 2.13 21.25 5.78
N GLU A 133 3.39 21.66 5.93
CA GLU A 133 4.30 21.96 4.83
C GLU A 133 4.62 20.77 3.93
N LYS A 134 4.42 19.53 4.42
CA LYS A 134 4.77 18.27 3.73
C LYS A 134 3.58 17.42 3.36
N PHE A 135 2.48 17.55 4.10
CA PHE A 135 1.33 16.65 3.97
C PHE A 135 0.06 17.39 3.59
N VAL A 136 -0.71 16.75 2.73
CA VAL A 136 -2.01 17.22 2.29
C VAL A 136 -3.06 16.12 2.47
N LYS A 137 -4.31 16.52 2.66
CA LYS A 137 -5.46 15.61 2.65
C LYS A 137 -6.11 15.69 1.27
N PRO A 138 -6.24 14.59 0.51
CA PRO A 138 -6.96 14.60 -0.74
C PRO A 138 -8.44 14.87 -0.52
N VAL A 139 -9.06 15.65 -1.40
CA VAL A 139 -10.51 15.91 -1.39
C VAL A 139 -11.27 14.73 -2.00
N TYR A 140 -10.67 14.10 -3.01
CA TYR A 140 -11.22 12.92 -3.69
C TYR A 140 -10.41 11.66 -3.41
N PRO A 141 -10.97 10.45 -3.62
CA PRO A 141 -10.23 9.21 -3.54
C PRO A 141 -8.97 9.27 -4.43
N TYR A 142 -7.84 8.91 -3.86
CA TYR A 142 -6.55 8.93 -4.53
C TYR A 142 -6.04 7.51 -4.78
N TRP A 143 -5.48 7.28 -5.95
CA TRP A 143 -4.87 6.01 -6.32
C TRP A 143 -3.36 6.07 -6.06
N GLY A 144 -2.90 5.33 -5.07
CA GLY A 144 -1.49 5.22 -4.74
C GLY A 144 -1.20 3.92 -4.00
N CYS A 145 -0.02 3.37 -4.23
CA CYS A 145 0.35 2.05 -3.73
C CYS A 145 1.32 2.05 -2.55
N LEU A 146 1.98 3.16 -2.25
CA LEU A 146 2.89 3.26 -1.11
C LEU A 146 2.15 3.74 0.12
N LEU A 147 2.05 2.90 1.15
CA LEU A 147 1.16 3.12 2.27
C LEU A 147 1.84 3.03 3.63
N TYR A 148 1.52 3.98 4.50
CA TYR A 148 1.53 3.81 5.94
C TYR A 148 0.12 3.47 6.42
N THR A 149 -0.03 2.43 7.23
CA THR A 149 -1.30 2.10 7.87
C THR A 149 -1.10 1.85 9.36
N SER A 150 -2.05 2.25 10.18
CA SER A 150 -2.13 1.89 11.58
C SER A 150 -3.43 1.15 11.86
N PRO A 151 -3.48 0.29 12.91
CA PRO A 151 -4.75 -0.27 13.35
C PRO A 151 -5.71 0.87 13.64
N SER A 152 -6.91 0.82 13.04
CA SER A 152 -7.98 1.73 13.43
C SER A 152 -8.39 1.38 14.87
N PRO A 153 -8.51 2.35 15.79
CA PRO A 153 -9.20 2.10 17.03
C PRO A 153 -10.63 1.72 16.64
N ARG A 154 -10.98 0.45 16.81
CA ARG A 154 -12.38 0.06 16.80
C ARG A 154 -12.88 0.22 18.22
N ASP A 155 -13.92 0.97 18.33
CA ASP A 155 -14.75 1.06 19.51
C ASP A 155 -15.26 -0.33 19.92
#